data_34fd278827fe026fb754bdbd4d9adbc8
#
_entry.id   34fd278827fe026fb754bdbd4d9adbc8
#
_cell.length_a   1.000
_cell.length_b   1.000
_cell.length_c   1.000
_cell.angle_alpha   90.00
_cell.angle_beta   90.00
_cell.angle_gamma   90.00
#
_symmetry.space_group_name_H-M   'P 1'
#
loop_
_entity.id
_entity.type
_entity.pdbx_description
1 polymer ?
#
loop_
_entity_poly.entity_id
_entity_poly.type
_entity_poly.pdbx_seq_one_letter_code
_entity_poly.pdbx_strand_id
1 'polypeptide(L)'
;MGRSSTGYLTTAAAAAAVSALIGSGAARAAEPTTAELMQQIQQLQTKVEQLETTQNQQAAMSAKDVDATVERVLNDAEKRSQLLQVEGFTAGYNKGKFILQDAAGNFVLHPYLQFQFRENSVWREDAKSGGSSDDWQNGFEVRRMKFGFDGNAITPNLKYMFQWQTKQSTGNPFLEDGWVSYKVADQWTVQLGQFKGPTFREALVSSVRQLAVERSLQNQLLEGGDDYLQGVALIYDPTSTVHAVLAFTDGFNSINQDFLDYPTNSFDFGFAGRVDWQLMGENFKSYNDFSAVTNKNVDLLVLGAGFDWSESGDLDQLRHTVDVQWEPSSVQGLSLFGAYVGRYSKVGTSTPGGDDNFYDWGFLVQAGYMVNDKFELFGRYDYTDFDSNSLAAGTQTRYCEITAGMNYYFSGDHAAKFTLDVTYLPEGSPSDALGADILAAEGNEVVVRGQFQLLL
;
A
#
# COMPACT_ATOMS: atom_id res chain seq x y z
N MET A 1 -31.18 7.69 -12.46
CA MET A 1 -32.60 8.08 -12.47
C MET A 1 -33.27 7.33 -13.59
N GLY A 2 -34.18 6.42 -13.26
CA GLY A 2 -34.94 5.57 -14.24
C GLY A 2 -35.55 4.42 -13.47
N ARG A 3 -36.58 4.72 -12.67
CA ARG A 3 -37.42 3.70 -12.03
C ARG A 3 -38.30 3.09 -13.09
N SER A 4 -38.20 1.78 -13.32
CA SER A 4 -39.15 1.00 -14.14
C SER A 4 -40.47 0.88 -13.40
N SER A 5 -41.49 1.50 -13.97
CA SER A 5 -42.90 1.37 -13.59
C SER A 5 -43.53 0.18 -14.34
N THR A 6 -43.44 -1.01 -13.80
CA THR A 6 -44.13 -2.20 -14.34
C THR A 6 -44.71 -3.00 -13.18
N GLY A 7 -45.70 -2.43 -12.51
CA GLY A 7 -46.30 -3.11 -11.36
C GLY A 7 -47.77 -2.75 -11.07
N TYR A 8 -48.41 -1.91 -11.87
CA TYR A 8 -49.76 -1.40 -11.54
C TYR A 8 -50.81 -1.51 -12.66
N LEU A 9 -50.66 -2.40 -13.63
CA LEU A 9 -51.61 -2.54 -14.72
C LEU A 9 -52.48 -3.83 -14.68
N THR A 10 -52.28 -4.71 -13.71
CA THR A 10 -53.04 -5.97 -13.62
C THR A 10 -54.20 -5.96 -12.62
N THR A 11 -54.32 -4.92 -11.78
CA THR A 11 -55.46 -4.82 -10.81
C THR A 11 -56.61 -3.92 -11.26
N ALA A 12 -56.42 -3.14 -12.32
CA ALA A 12 -57.49 -2.25 -12.84
C ALA A 12 -58.49 -2.93 -13.78
N ALA A 13 -58.15 -4.06 -14.41
CA ALA A 13 -59.03 -4.77 -15.34
C ALA A 13 -60.06 -5.66 -14.64
N ALA A 14 -59.86 -6.06 -13.41
CA ALA A 14 -60.82 -6.86 -12.63
C ALA A 14 -61.92 -6.01 -11.96
N ALA A 15 -61.67 -4.73 -11.75
CA ALA A 15 -62.65 -3.83 -11.09
C ALA A 15 -63.68 -3.21 -12.06
N ALA A 16 -63.35 -3.16 -13.36
CA ALA A 16 -64.29 -2.60 -14.38
C ALA A 16 -65.42 -3.53 -14.83
N ALA A 17 -65.32 -4.82 -14.56
CA ALA A 17 -66.31 -5.80 -14.95
C ALA A 17 -67.50 -5.97 -13.92
N VAL A 18 -67.30 -5.42 -12.71
CA VAL A 18 -68.33 -5.51 -11.63
C VAL A 18 -69.24 -4.25 -11.56
N SER A 19 -68.76 -3.11 -12.10
CA SER A 19 -69.49 -1.83 -12.01
C SER A 19 -70.55 -1.60 -13.13
N ALA A 20 -70.67 -2.48 -14.12
CA ALA A 20 -71.65 -2.35 -15.23
C ALA A 20 -73.00 -3.07 -15.02
N LEU A 21 -73.21 -3.62 -13.82
CA LEU A 21 -74.45 -4.39 -13.51
C LEU A 21 -75.32 -3.74 -12.44
N ILE A 22 -75.11 -2.51 -12.05
CA ILE A 22 -75.96 -1.78 -11.11
C ILE A 22 -76.36 -0.44 -11.75
N GLY A 23 -77.37 -0.47 -12.60
CA GLY A 23 -77.93 0.79 -13.09
C GLY A 23 -78.82 0.65 -14.30
N SER A 24 -79.95 -0.06 -14.20
CA SER A 24 -81.13 0.26 -14.98
C SER A 24 -82.37 -0.40 -14.32
N GLY A 25 -83.37 0.39 -14.06
CA GLY A 25 -84.70 0.36 -13.75
C GLY A 25 -85.42 -0.98 -13.43
N ALA A 26 -86.21 -0.91 -12.37
CA ALA A 26 -87.15 -1.90 -11.98
C ALA A 26 -88.05 -2.34 -13.12
N ALA A 27 -87.75 -3.52 -13.66
CA ALA A 27 -88.75 -4.40 -14.30
C ALA A 27 -88.66 -5.72 -13.55
N ARG A 28 -89.79 -6.13 -12.98
CA ARG A 28 -89.98 -7.39 -12.26
C ARG A 28 -89.68 -8.53 -13.22
N ALA A 29 -88.38 -8.92 -13.29
CA ALA A 29 -87.95 -10.07 -14.07
C ALA A 29 -88.45 -11.35 -13.35
N ALA A 30 -89.05 -12.23 -14.01
CA ALA A 30 -89.40 -13.56 -13.55
C ALA A 30 -88.12 -14.24 -13.06
N GLU A 31 -88.20 -14.97 -11.95
CA GLU A 31 -87.02 -15.75 -11.45
C GLU A 31 -86.55 -16.70 -12.56
N PRO A 32 -85.27 -16.70 -12.85
CA PRO A 32 -84.70 -17.56 -13.87
C PRO A 32 -85.05 -19.02 -13.57
N THR A 33 -85.53 -19.72 -14.55
CA THR A 33 -85.83 -21.15 -14.39
C THR A 33 -84.60 -21.95 -14.10
N THR A 34 -84.68 -23.06 -13.38
CA THR A 34 -83.56 -23.93 -13.06
C THR A 34 -82.78 -24.34 -14.31
N ALA A 35 -83.43 -24.41 -15.46
CA ALA A 35 -82.80 -24.69 -16.74
C ALA A 35 -81.92 -23.53 -17.26
N GLU A 36 -82.33 -22.29 -17.08
CA GLU A 36 -81.52 -21.09 -17.43
C GLU A 36 -80.35 -20.92 -16.51
N LEU A 37 -80.46 -21.19 -15.21
CA LEU A 37 -79.39 -21.21 -14.28
C LEU A 37 -78.32 -22.29 -14.58
N MET A 38 -78.79 -23.49 -14.96
CA MET A 38 -77.88 -24.56 -15.40
C MET A 38 -77.13 -24.19 -16.68
N GLN A 39 -77.82 -23.52 -17.63
CA GLN A 39 -77.17 -23.06 -18.86
C GLN A 39 -76.11 -21.96 -18.59
N GLN A 40 -76.39 -21.05 -17.66
CA GLN A 40 -75.43 -20.04 -17.21
C GLN A 40 -74.23 -20.66 -16.48
N ILE A 41 -74.44 -21.65 -15.61
CA ILE A 41 -73.39 -22.39 -14.95
C ILE A 41 -72.47 -23.09 -15.96
N GLN A 42 -73.09 -23.74 -16.97
CA GLN A 42 -72.36 -24.44 -18.02
C GLN A 42 -71.54 -23.47 -18.90
N GLN A 43 -72.06 -22.28 -19.20
CA GLN A 43 -71.37 -21.23 -19.92
C GLN A 43 -70.21 -20.65 -19.09
N LEU A 44 -70.37 -20.46 -17.78
CA LEU A 44 -69.33 -20.01 -16.88
C LEU A 44 -68.20 -21.04 -16.71
N GLN A 45 -68.59 -22.33 -16.60
CA GLN A 45 -67.56 -23.39 -16.53
C GLN A 45 -66.71 -23.46 -17.80
N THR A 46 -67.33 -23.39 -18.97
CA THR A 46 -66.64 -23.36 -20.26
C THR A 46 -65.70 -22.13 -20.35
N LYS A 47 -66.12 -20.99 -19.81
CA LYS A 47 -65.34 -19.76 -19.83
C LYS A 47 -64.21 -19.82 -18.85
N VAL A 48 -64.33 -20.46 -17.66
CA VAL A 48 -63.27 -20.72 -16.71
C VAL A 48 -62.22 -21.66 -17.31
N GLU A 49 -62.64 -22.77 -17.94
CA GLU A 49 -61.75 -23.69 -18.65
C GLU A 49 -60.93 -22.99 -19.76
N GLN A 50 -61.59 -22.09 -20.53
CA GLN A 50 -60.89 -21.29 -21.55
C GLN A 50 -59.90 -20.34 -20.94
N LEU A 51 -60.23 -19.67 -19.83
CA LEU A 51 -59.31 -18.75 -19.14
C LEU A 51 -58.12 -19.49 -18.52
N GLU A 52 -58.36 -20.64 -17.88
CA GLU A 52 -57.29 -21.48 -17.32
C GLU A 52 -56.35 -22.00 -18.42
N THR A 53 -56.90 -22.41 -19.56
CA THR A 53 -56.10 -22.84 -20.70
C THR A 53 -55.24 -21.71 -21.27
N THR A 54 -55.82 -20.51 -21.38
CA THR A 54 -55.11 -19.31 -21.85
C THR A 54 -54.02 -18.87 -20.86
N GLN A 55 -54.32 -18.91 -19.57
CA GLN A 55 -53.37 -18.56 -18.51
C GLN A 55 -52.21 -19.55 -18.46
N ASN A 56 -52.47 -20.85 -18.61
CA ASN A 56 -51.44 -21.88 -18.68
C ASN A 56 -50.55 -21.74 -19.92
N GLN A 57 -51.14 -21.38 -21.06
CA GLN A 57 -50.39 -21.10 -22.29
C GLN A 57 -49.53 -19.85 -22.17
N GLN A 58 -50.02 -18.77 -21.55
CA GLN A 58 -49.25 -17.56 -21.29
C GLN A 58 -48.11 -17.81 -20.28
N ALA A 59 -48.39 -18.60 -19.23
CA ALA A 59 -47.37 -18.98 -18.26
C ALA A 59 -46.26 -19.84 -18.90
N ALA A 60 -46.65 -20.79 -19.78
CA ALA A 60 -45.68 -21.61 -20.51
C ALA A 60 -44.84 -20.81 -21.54
N MET A 61 -45.44 -19.82 -22.21
CA MET A 61 -44.71 -18.90 -23.11
C MET A 61 -43.74 -18.01 -22.32
N SER A 62 -44.19 -17.46 -21.19
CA SER A 62 -43.35 -16.63 -20.32
C SER A 62 -42.16 -17.43 -19.72
N ALA A 63 -42.38 -18.68 -19.32
CA ALA A 63 -41.31 -19.55 -18.85
C ALA A 63 -40.26 -19.83 -19.95
N LYS A 64 -40.72 -20.10 -21.16
CA LYS A 64 -39.86 -20.35 -22.32
C LYS A 64 -39.06 -19.12 -22.74
N ASP A 65 -39.64 -17.93 -22.63
CA ASP A 65 -38.94 -16.65 -22.90
C ASP A 65 -37.89 -16.31 -21.80
N VAL A 66 -38.19 -16.67 -20.56
CA VAL A 66 -37.25 -16.56 -19.44
C VAL A 66 -36.09 -17.53 -19.64
N ASP A 67 -36.37 -18.80 -19.94
CA ASP A 67 -35.33 -19.80 -20.20
C ASP A 67 -34.45 -19.41 -21.38
N ALA A 68 -35.02 -18.94 -22.48
CA ALA A 68 -34.27 -18.45 -23.64
C ALA A 68 -33.42 -17.20 -23.31
N THR A 69 -33.88 -16.36 -22.39
CA THR A 69 -33.16 -15.18 -21.94
C THR A 69 -32.00 -15.57 -21.01
N VAL A 70 -32.24 -16.51 -20.09
CA VAL A 70 -31.19 -17.06 -19.20
C VAL A 70 -30.13 -17.78 -20.02
N GLU A 71 -30.52 -18.61 -20.99
CA GLU A 71 -29.57 -19.31 -21.87
C GLU A 71 -28.75 -18.34 -22.72
N ARG A 72 -29.34 -17.25 -23.20
CA ARG A 72 -28.62 -16.19 -23.92
C ARG A 72 -27.62 -15.43 -23.02
N VAL A 73 -28.02 -15.11 -21.77
CA VAL A 73 -27.15 -14.47 -20.79
C VAL A 73 -25.98 -15.39 -20.38
N LEU A 74 -26.24 -16.67 -20.18
CA LEU A 74 -25.22 -17.67 -19.88
C LEU A 74 -24.25 -17.84 -21.06
N ASN A 75 -24.77 -17.97 -22.27
CA ASN A 75 -23.91 -18.03 -23.47
C ASN A 75 -23.12 -16.76 -23.74
N ASP A 76 -23.64 -15.58 -23.41
CA ASP A 76 -22.94 -14.30 -23.52
C ASP A 76 -21.88 -14.17 -22.42
N ALA A 77 -22.15 -14.66 -21.22
CA ALA A 77 -21.17 -14.75 -20.12
C ALA A 77 -20.06 -15.76 -20.45
N GLU A 78 -20.39 -16.90 -21.05
CA GLU A 78 -19.43 -17.89 -21.51
C GLU A 78 -18.55 -17.37 -22.66
N LYS A 79 -19.14 -16.66 -23.63
CA LYS A 79 -18.39 -16.00 -24.71
C LYS A 79 -17.51 -14.87 -24.19
N ARG A 80 -17.95 -14.08 -23.21
CA ARG A 80 -17.11 -13.06 -22.54
C ARG A 80 -15.99 -13.70 -21.76
N SER A 81 -16.24 -14.81 -21.08
CA SER A 81 -15.22 -15.60 -20.40
C SER A 81 -14.19 -16.17 -21.40
N GLN A 82 -14.64 -16.67 -22.58
CA GLN A 82 -13.75 -17.15 -23.64
C GLN A 82 -12.99 -16.03 -24.33
N LEU A 83 -13.53 -14.83 -24.47
CA LEU A 83 -12.82 -13.65 -25.00
C LEU A 83 -11.76 -13.12 -24.02
N LEU A 84 -11.88 -13.42 -22.72
CA LEU A 84 -10.87 -13.14 -21.69
C LEU A 84 -9.84 -14.27 -21.59
N GLN A 85 -10.10 -15.43 -22.18
CA GLN A 85 -9.12 -16.52 -22.36
C GLN A 85 -8.35 -16.32 -23.66
N VAL A 86 -7.42 -15.36 -23.66
CA VAL A 86 -6.33 -15.37 -24.65
C VAL A 86 -5.44 -16.54 -24.27
N GLU A 87 -5.62 -17.68 -24.95
CA GLU A 87 -4.79 -18.90 -24.85
C GLU A 87 -4.25 -19.21 -23.44
N GLY A 88 -5.14 -19.49 -22.47
CA GLY A 88 -4.72 -19.98 -21.16
C GLY A 88 -4.41 -18.92 -20.10
N PHE A 89 -4.60 -17.63 -20.39
CA PHE A 89 -4.51 -16.56 -19.36
C PHE A 89 -5.85 -16.29 -18.68
N THR A 90 -5.82 -16.10 -17.37
CA THR A 90 -6.97 -15.72 -16.57
C THR A 90 -6.72 -14.41 -15.85
N ALA A 91 -7.75 -13.55 -15.79
CA ALA A 91 -7.78 -12.37 -14.93
C ALA A 91 -8.62 -12.66 -13.71
N GLY A 92 -8.15 -12.28 -12.53
CA GLY A 92 -8.87 -12.51 -11.29
C GLY A 92 -8.44 -11.56 -10.17
N TYR A 93 -9.24 -11.56 -9.09
CA TYR A 93 -8.92 -10.87 -7.86
C TYR A 93 -8.64 -11.90 -6.77
N ASN A 94 -7.42 -11.93 -6.25
CA ASN A 94 -6.99 -12.90 -5.25
C ASN A 94 -6.24 -12.20 -4.11
N LYS A 95 -6.70 -12.40 -2.88
CA LYS A 95 -6.08 -11.88 -1.64
C LYS A 95 -5.78 -10.37 -1.68
N GLY A 96 -6.71 -9.56 -2.20
CA GLY A 96 -6.53 -8.12 -2.28
C GLY A 96 -5.76 -7.63 -3.51
N LYS A 97 -5.40 -8.50 -4.44
CA LYS A 97 -4.61 -8.18 -5.63
C LYS A 97 -5.35 -8.55 -6.91
N PHE A 98 -5.33 -7.65 -7.89
CA PHE A 98 -5.73 -7.96 -9.26
C PHE A 98 -4.57 -8.68 -9.95
N ILE A 99 -4.82 -9.87 -10.49
CA ILE A 99 -3.77 -10.73 -11.06
C ILE A 99 -4.18 -11.17 -12.46
N LEU A 100 -3.24 -11.08 -13.41
CA LEU A 100 -3.28 -11.74 -14.71
C LEU A 100 -2.29 -12.90 -14.67
N GLN A 101 -2.73 -14.11 -14.97
CA GLN A 101 -1.84 -15.29 -14.94
C GLN A 101 -2.21 -16.34 -15.98
N ASP A 102 -1.19 -17.12 -16.41
CA ASP A 102 -1.43 -18.33 -17.18
C ASP A 102 -1.92 -19.48 -16.27
N ALA A 103 -2.46 -20.53 -16.86
CA ALA A 103 -3.02 -21.67 -16.11
C ALA A 103 -1.96 -22.44 -15.29
N ALA A 104 -0.70 -22.39 -15.70
CA ALA A 104 0.41 -23.07 -15.02
C ALA A 104 1.09 -22.20 -13.94
N GLY A 105 0.78 -20.90 -13.87
CA GLY A 105 1.42 -19.95 -12.96
C GLY A 105 2.87 -19.60 -13.36
N ASN A 106 3.28 -19.88 -14.61
CA ASN A 106 4.60 -19.54 -15.13
C ASN A 106 4.73 -18.06 -15.49
N PHE A 107 3.60 -17.43 -15.82
CA PHE A 107 3.50 -16.00 -16.09
C PHE A 107 2.45 -15.41 -15.15
N VAL A 108 2.88 -14.48 -14.32
CA VAL A 108 2.01 -13.73 -13.41
C VAL A 108 2.33 -12.26 -13.56
N LEU A 109 1.31 -11.44 -13.74
CA LEU A 109 1.38 -9.98 -13.71
C LEU A 109 0.41 -9.45 -12.66
N HIS A 110 0.92 -8.74 -11.68
CA HIS A 110 0.19 -8.03 -10.67
C HIS A 110 0.44 -6.52 -10.84
N PRO A 111 -0.45 -5.76 -11.48
CA PRO A 111 -0.38 -4.31 -11.51
C PRO A 111 -0.86 -3.73 -10.17
N TYR A 112 -0.27 -2.64 -9.74
CA TYR A 112 -0.69 -1.92 -8.53
C TYR A 112 -0.51 -0.42 -8.67
N LEU A 113 -1.24 0.32 -7.83
CA LEU A 113 -1.18 1.76 -7.72
C LEU A 113 -1.14 2.15 -6.23
N GLN A 114 -0.24 3.07 -5.87
CA GLN A 114 -0.19 3.72 -4.57
C GLN A 114 -0.43 5.21 -4.75
N PHE A 115 -1.30 5.76 -3.92
CA PHE A 115 -1.56 7.19 -3.87
C PHE A 115 -1.51 7.68 -2.42
N GLN A 116 -0.72 8.75 -2.17
CA GLN A 116 -0.66 9.45 -0.89
C GLN A 116 -0.83 10.94 -1.13
N PHE A 117 -1.88 11.49 -0.55
CA PHE A 117 -2.19 12.91 -0.56
C PHE A 117 -2.23 13.43 0.86
N ARG A 118 -1.62 14.59 1.10
CA ARG A 118 -1.51 15.15 2.44
C ARG A 118 -1.71 16.65 2.47
N GLU A 119 -2.03 17.12 3.65
CA GLU A 119 -1.87 18.50 4.11
C GLU A 119 -0.72 18.52 5.10
N ASN A 120 0.17 19.50 4.96
CA ASN A 120 1.29 19.78 5.86
C ASN A 120 1.13 21.19 6.42
N SER A 121 1.25 21.34 7.72
CA SER A 121 1.37 22.63 8.40
C SER A 121 2.62 22.61 9.25
N VAL A 122 3.56 23.47 8.94
CA VAL A 122 4.85 23.60 9.61
C VAL A 122 4.94 24.95 10.28
N TRP A 123 5.27 24.96 11.56
CA TRP A 123 5.64 26.14 12.30
C TRP A 123 7.05 25.96 12.86
N ARG A 124 7.90 26.98 12.74
CA ARG A 124 9.28 26.95 13.22
C ARG A 124 9.66 28.27 13.90
N GLU A 125 10.59 28.16 14.83
CA GLU A 125 11.26 29.27 15.44
C GLU A 125 12.66 29.44 14.77
N ASP A 126 13.00 30.68 14.41
CA ASP A 126 14.29 31.03 13.81
C ASP A 126 14.62 30.26 12.52
N ALA A 127 14.03 30.71 11.40
CA ALA A 127 14.30 30.17 10.09
C ALA A 127 15.80 30.24 9.73
N LYS A 128 16.39 29.10 9.33
CA LYS A 128 17.78 29.04 8.90
C LYS A 128 18.03 29.93 7.69
N SER A 129 19.17 30.61 7.68
CA SER A 129 19.56 31.49 6.57
C SER A 129 19.71 30.70 5.26
N GLY A 130 19.03 31.14 4.20
CA GLY A 130 19.06 30.53 2.86
C GLY A 130 17.79 29.74 2.49
N GLY A 131 16.88 29.53 3.43
CA GLY A 131 15.54 28.98 3.19
C GLY A 131 14.46 30.08 3.06
N SER A 132 13.18 29.68 3.11
CA SER A 132 12.08 30.61 3.29
C SER A 132 12.25 31.38 4.61
N SER A 133 11.91 32.67 4.64
CA SER A 133 11.94 33.48 5.86
C SER A 133 10.66 33.35 6.72
N ASP A 134 9.68 32.58 6.26
CA ASP A 134 8.40 32.48 6.94
C ASP A 134 8.47 31.47 8.07
N ASP A 135 8.00 31.88 9.26
CA ASP A 135 7.95 31.02 10.44
C ASP A 135 6.83 29.98 10.37
N TRP A 136 5.88 30.17 9.46
CA TRP A 136 4.78 29.25 9.22
C TRP A 136 4.55 29.03 7.74
N GLN A 137 4.46 27.75 7.35
CA GLN A 137 4.07 27.33 6.03
C GLN A 137 3.02 26.22 6.10
N ASN A 138 2.08 26.23 5.17
CA ASN A 138 1.12 25.15 5.01
C ASN A 138 0.81 24.90 3.54
N GLY A 139 0.40 23.68 3.23
CA GLY A 139 0.04 23.35 1.87
C GLY A 139 -0.42 21.91 1.68
N PHE A 140 -1.08 21.70 0.54
CA PHE A 140 -1.49 20.38 0.09
C PHE A 140 -0.52 19.86 -0.96
N GLU A 141 -0.29 18.53 -0.93
CA GLU A 141 0.56 17.88 -1.92
C GLU A 141 0.13 16.45 -2.23
N VAL A 142 0.42 16.01 -3.45
CA VAL A 142 0.49 14.59 -3.78
C VAL A 142 1.90 14.10 -3.45
N ARG A 143 2.05 13.54 -2.26
CA ARG A 143 3.39 13.16 -1.75
C ARG A 143 3.98 11.99 -2.52
N ARG A 144 3.16 10.97 -2.80
CA ARG A 144 3.57 9.81 -3.58
C ARG A 144 2.44 9.36 -4.49
N MET A 145 2.75 9.21 -5.75
CA MET A 145 1.95 8.47 -6.69
C MET A 145 2.88 7.43 -7.32
N LYS A 146 2.73 6.18 -6.89
CA LYS A 146 3.51 5.05 -7.40
C LYS A 146 2.62 4.16 -8.23
N PHE A 147 3.18 3.62 -9.30
CA PHE A 147 2.54 2.63 -10.14
C PHE A 147 3.58 1.62 -10.59
N GLY A 148 3.16 0.39 -10.75
CA GLY A 148 4.07 -0.66 -11.10
C GLY A 148 3.40 -2.00 -11.30
N PHE A 149 4.21 -2.99 -11.50
CA PHE A 149 3.80 -4.37 -11.59
C PHE A 149 4.91 -5.30 -11.10
N ASP A 150 4.49 -6.36 -10.43
CA ASP A 150 5.35 -7.45 -10.01
C ASP A 150 4.77 -8.80 -10.48
N GLY A 151 5.59 -9.83 -10.44
CA GLY A 151 5.16 -11.16 -10.81
C GLY A 151 6.30 -12.12 -11.10
N ASN A 152 6.01 -13.11 -11.93
CA ASN A 152 7.01 -14.02 -12.47
C ASN A 152 6.80 -14.23 -13.98
N ALA A 153 7.87 -14.61 -14.67
CA ALA A 153 7.88 -14.86 -16.12
C ALA A 153 8.62 -16.17 -16.43
N ILE A 154 8.14 -16.92 -17.42
CA ILE A 154 8.72 -18.17 -17.92
C ILE A 154 8.66 -19.31 -16.89
N THR A 155 8.97 -19.05 -15.63
CA THR A 155 8.88 -19.99 -14.50
C THR A 155 8.53 -19.25 -13.20
N PRO A 156 7.94 -19.91 -12.18
CA PRO A 156 7.71 -19.30 -10.88
C PRO A 156 8.99 -18.87 -10.15
N ASN A 157 10.16 -19.39 -10.59
CA ASN A 157 11.46 -19.06 -10.01
C ASN A 157 12.06 -17.75 -10.55
N LEU A 158 11.64 -17.28 -11.72
CA LEU A 158 12.09 -16.00 -12.31
C LEU A 158 11.07 -14.93 -11.98
N LYS A 159 11.37 -14.12 -10.97
CA LYS A 159 10.51 -13.03 -10.52
C LYS A 159 11.02 -11.70 -11.03
N TYR A 160 10.11 -10.73 -11.11
CA TYR A 160 10.43 -9.36 -11.48
C TYR A 160 9.58 -8.36 -10.71
N MET A 161 10.09 -7.13 -10.61
CA MET A 161 9.37 -5.97 -10.12
C MET A 161 9.82 -4.74 -10.89
N PHE A 162 8.85 -3.91 -11.29
CA PHE A 162 9.09 -2.59 -11.87
C PHE A 162 8.13 -1.61 -11.22
N GLN A 163 8.68 -0.57 -10.61
CA GLN A 163 7.92 0.47 -9.93
C GLN A 163 8.46 1.85 -10.28
N TRP A 164 7.56 2.75 -10.59
CA TRP A 164 7.84 4.17 -10.78
C TRP A 164 7.11 4.99 -9.74
N GLN A 165 7.74 6.08 -9.35
CA GLN A 165 7.13 7.14 -8.53
C GLN A 165 7.17 8.46 -9.30
N THR A 166 6.17 9.33 -9.11
CA THR A 166 6.20 10.69 -9.61
C THR A 166 6.97 11.61 -8.67
N LYS A 167 7.82 12.50 -9.24
CA LYS A 167 8.44 13.59 -8.47
C LYS A 167 7.39 14.62 -8.07
N GLN A 168 7.35 15.01 -6.80
CA GLN A 168 6.40 16.00 -6.27
C GLN A 168 6.43 17.31 -7.05
N SER A 169 7.62 17.84 -7.32
CA SER A 169 7.80 19.16 -7.93
C SER A 169 7.41 19.26 -9.41
N THR A 170 7.43 18.14 -10.15
CA THR A 170 7.24 18.13 -11.61
C THR A 170 6.16 17.18 -12.10
N GLY A 171 5.77 16.19 -11.28
CA GLY A 171 4.90 15.10 -11.71
C GLY A 171 5.57 14.08 -12.64
N ASN A 172 6.85 14.26 -12.97
CA ASN A 172 7.56 13.34 -13.85
C ASN A 172 7.81 11.98 -13.16
N PRO A 173 7.58 10.84 -13.83
CA PRO A 173 7.91 9.55 -13.28
C PRO A 173 9.43 9.32 -13.26
N PHE A 174 9.91 8.62 -12.24
CA PHE A 174 11.26 8.07 -12.16
C PHE A 174 11.20 6.63 -11.65
N LEU A 175 12.17 5.82 -12.03
CA LEU A 175 12.23 4.43 -11.62
C LEU A 175 12.68 4.34 -10.15
N GLU A 176 11.94 3.60 -9.33
CA GLU A 176 12.34 3.25 -7.96
C GLU A 176 12.85 1.81 -7.90
N ASP A 177 11.99 0.84 -8.20
CA ASP A 177 12.35 -0.56 -8.31
C ASP A 177 12.39 -0.98 -9.79
N GLY A 178 13.45 -1.66 -10.19
CA GLY A 178 13.63 -2.21 -11.52
C GLY A 178 14.54 -3.41 -11.44
N TRP A 179 14.00 -4.58 -11.02
CA TRP A 179 14.82 -5.76 -10.80
C TRP A 179 14.18 -7.05 -11.30
N VAL A 180 15.05 -8.01 -11.57
CA VAL A 180 14.70 -9.41 -11.78
C VAL A 180 15.45 -10.28 -10.78
N SER A 181 14.84 -11.39 -10.34
CA SER A 181 15.47 -12.35 -9.45
C SER A 181 15.21 -13.78 -9.92
N TYR A 182 16.18 -14.65 -9.72
CA TYR A 182 16.07 -16.06 -10.07
C TYR A 182 16.46 -16.94 -8.89
N LYS A 183 15.57 -17.85 -8.51
CA LYS A 183 15.84 -18.87 -7.50
C LYS A 183 16.71 -19.96 -8.11
N VAL A 184 18.01 -19.92 -7.82
CA VAL A 184 19.03 -20.82 -8.39
C VAL A 184 19.09 -22.16 -7.63
N ALA A 185 18.69 -22.17 -6.35
CA ALA A 185 18.55 -23.36 -5.50
C ALA A 185 17.49 -23.10 -4.42
N ASP A 186 17.12 -24.11 -3.65
CA ASP A 186 16.02 -23.98 -2.68
C ASP A 186 16.22 -22.84 -1.66
N GLN A 187 17.45 -22.54 -1.29
CA GLN A 187 17.80 -21.54 -0.30
C GLN A 187 18.46 -20.30 -0.92
N TRP A 188 18.73 -20.30 -2.23
CA TRP A 188 19.52 -19.25 -2.87
C TRP A 188 18.77 -18.58 -4.00
N THR A 189 18.71 -17.26 -3.96
CA THR A 189 18.16 -16.41 -5.02
C THR A 189 19.19 -15.36 -5.41
N VAL A 190 19.39 -15.15 -6.70
CA VAL A 190 20.18 -14.04 -7.25
C VAL A 190 19.22 -12.98 -7.75
N GLN A 191 19.46 -11.72 -7.41
CA GLN A 191 18.70 -10.56 -7.85
C GLN A 191 19.62 -9.56 -8.53
N LEU A 192 19.16 -8.96 -9.63
CA LEU A 192 19.91 -7.97 -10.40
C LEU A 192 19.01 -6.77 -10.71
N GLY A 193 19.59 -5.58 -10.72
CA GLY A 193 18.93 -4.35 -11.10
C GLY A 193 18.94 -3.30 -10.00
N GLN A 194 17.92 -2.44 -9.98
CA GLN A 194 17.74 -1.42 -8.96
C GLN A 194 16.72 -1.90 -7.93
N PHE A 195 17.09 -1.90 -6.67
CA PHE A 195 16.28 -2.38 -5.55
C PHE A 195 16.60 -1.62 -4.28
N LYS A 196 15.74 -1.72 -3.27
CA LYS A 196 16.03 -1.14 -1.95
C LYS A 196 17.28 -1.74 -1.33
N GLY A 197 18.15 -0.89 -0.79
CA GLY A 197 19.32 -1.30 -0.02
C GLY A 197 18.91 -2.22 1.14
N PRO A 198 19.56 -3.38 1.31
CA PRO A 198 19.17 -4.33 2.33
C PRO A 198 19.48 -3.88 3.76
N THR A 199 20.24 -2.79 3.93
CA THR A 199 20.88 -2.41 5.19
C THR A 199 19.89 -2.02 6.28
N PHE A 200 19.03 -1.02 6.01
CA PHE A 200 18.24 -0.35 7.05
C PHE A 200 16.78 -0.83 7.07
N ARG A 201 16.35 -1.25 8.24
CA ARG A 201 14.98 -1.77 8.40
C ARG A 201 13.90 -0.74 8.11
N GLU A 202 14.07 0.51 8.56
CA GLU A 202 13.07 1.56 8.32
C GLU A 202 12.96 1.90 6.83
N ALA A 203 14.06 1.92 6.09
CA ALA A 203 14.07 2.10 4.64
C ALA A 203 13.38 0.94 3.91
N LEU A 204 13.62 -0.31 4.35
CA LEU A 204 13.03 -1.53 3.76
C LEU A 204 11.51 -1.57 3.88
N VAL A 205 10.94 -1.12 5.02
CA VAL A 205 9.49 -1.09 5.19
C VAL A 205 8.86 -0.08 4.22
N SER A 206 7.87 -0.54 3.47
CA SER A 206 7.16 0.29 2.49
C SER A 206 6.55 1.54 3.14
N SER A 207 6.56 2.66 2.41
CA SER A 207 5.93 3.92 2.85
C SER A 207 4.43 3.80 3.19
N VAL A 208 3.72 2.80 2.65
CA VAL A 208 2.32 2.53 3.01
C VAL A 208 2.17 1.84 4.37
N ARG A 209 3.24 1.24 4.90
CA ARG A 209 3.26 0.44 6.12
C ARG A 209 4.02 1.09 7.28
N GLN A 210 4.41 2.34 7.11
CA GLN A 210 4.95 3.17 8.19
C GLN A 210 3.83 3.52 9.20
N LEU A 211 4.20 3.70 10.48
CA LEU A 211 3.28 4.20 11.51
C LEU A 211 2.99 5.68 11.29
N ALA A 212 4.03 6.49 11.20
CA ALA A 212 3.93 7.93 10.94
C ALA A 212 3.78 8.22 9.45
N VAL A 213 3.44 9.45 9.12
CA VAL A 213 3.29 9.95 7.74
C VAL A 213 4.60 9.85 6.96
N GLU A 214 5.73 10.18 7.62
CA GLU A 214 7.08 10.03 7.05
C GLU A 214 7.98 9.17 7.93
N ARG A 215 9.12 8.75 7.39
CA ARG A 215 10.20 8.12 8.15
C ARG A 215 10.81 9.11 9.14
N SER A 216 11.55 8.60 10.09
CA SER A 216 12.21 9.38 11.13
C SER A 216 13.21 10.40 10.57
N LEU A 217 13.48 11.44 11.33
CA LEU A 217 14.56 12.38 11.02
C LEU A 217 15.90 11.66 10.97
N GLN A 218 16.16 10.72 11.89
CA GLN A 218 17.35 9.88 11.90
C GLN A 218 17.53 9.11 10.59
N ASN A 219 16.44 8.53 10.03
CA ASN A 219 16.49 7.86 8.72
C ASN A 219 16.90 8.82 7.60
N GLN A 220 16.37 10.04 7.58
CA GLN A 220 16.74 11.04 6.58
C GLN A 220 18.21 11.47 6.68
N LEU A 221 18.74 11.55 7.89
CA LEU A 221 20.08 12.07 8.16
C LEU A 221 21.18 11.01 7.99
N LEU A 222 20.93 9.75 8.35
CA LEU A 222 21.94 8.69 8.38
C LEU A 222 21.69 7.56 7.38
N GLU A 223 20.43 7.25 7.07
CA GLU A 223 20.05 6.11 6.24
C GLU A 223 19.70 6.49 4.78
N GLY A 224 19.66 7.79 4.44
CA GLY A 224 19.38 8.27 3.09
C GLY A 224 17.93 8.13 2.64
N GLY A 225 16.98 8.03 3.58
CA GLY A 225 15.55 7.95 3.28
C GLY A 225 15.12 6.58 2.79
N ASP A 226 14.79 6.45 1.51
CA ASP A 226 14.33 5.20 0.91
C ASP A 226 15.46 4.24 0.51
N ASP A 227 16.70 4.72 0.38
CA ASP A 227 17.93 3.98 0.01
C ASP A 227 17.71 2.94 -1.10
N TYR A 228 17.82 3.37 -2.36
CA TYR A 228 17.80 2.48 -3.52
C TYR A 228 19.20 2.30 -4.09
N LEU A 229 19.57 1.05 -4.39
CA LEU A 229 20.88 0.65 -4.91
C LEU A 229 20.75 0.01 -6.28
N GLN A 230 21.72 0.23 -7.17
CA GLN A 230 21.91 -0.54 -8.40
C GLN A 230 22.98 -1.59 -8.18
N GLY A 231 22.68 -2.85 -8.58
CA GLY A 231 23.68 -3.91 -8.39
C GLY A 231 23.15 -5.32 -8.51
N VAL A 232 23.90 -6.23 -7.87
CA VAL A 232 23.60 -7.66 -7.80
C VAL A 232 23.54 -8.09 -6.35
N ALA A 233 22.46 -8.76 -5.96
CA ALA A 233 22.28 -9.30 -4.62
C ALA A 233 22.16 -10.82 -4.63
N LEU A 234 22.77 -11.46 -3.64
CA LEU A 234 22.61 -12.85 -3.29
C LEU A 234 21.77 -12.94 -2.02
N ILE A 235 20.60 -13.56 -2.14
CA ILE A 235 19.65 -13.76 -1.06
C ILE A 235 19.77 -15.20 -0.59
N TYR A 236 19.86 -15.39 0.73
CA TYR A 236 20.01 -16.70 1.36
C TYR A 236 18.96 -16.91 2.44
N ASP A 237 18.08 -17.86 2.22
CA ASP A 237 16.99 -18.29 3.11
C ASP A 237 17.21 -19.73 3.59
N PRO A 238 18.15 -19.96 4.53
CA PRO A 238 18.50 -21.31 4.98
C PRO A 238 17.37 -22.01 5.74
N THR A 239 16.56 -21.23 6.43
CA THR A 239 15.42 -21.68 7.22
C THR A 239 14.28 -20.68 7.11
N SER A 240 13.10 -21.03 7.60
CA SER A 240 11.96 -20.12 7.69
C SER A 240 12.14 -18.97 8.71
N THR A 241 13.23 -18.99 9.48
CA THR A 241 13.50 -18.02 10.56
C THR A 241 14.78 -17.23 10.38
N VAL A 242 15.53 -17.47 9.30
CA VAL A 242 16.75 -16.72 8.96
C VAL A 242 16.65 -16.26 7.52
N HIS A 243 16.82 -14.96 7.31
CA HIS A 243 16.93 -14.32 6.01
C HIS A 243 18.24 -13.53 5.94
N ALA A 244 19.02 -13.72 4.90
CA ALA A 244 20.27 -12.98 4.71
C ALA A 244 20.37 -12.46 3.26
N VAL A 245 20.92 -11.27 3.10
CA VAL A 245 21.21 -10.64 1.82
C VAL A 245 22.61 -10.11 1.82
N LEU A 246 23.35 -10.31 0.72
CA LEU A 246 24.61 -9.65 0.42
C LEU A 246 24.54 -9.09 -1.00
N ALA A 247 24.81 -7.81 -1.18
CA ALA A 247 24.78 -7.13 -2.46
C ALA A 247 26.15 -6.50 -2.78
N PHE A 248 26.51 -6.55 -4.08
CA PHE A 248 27.55 -5.74 -4.70
C PHE A 248 26.86 -4.68 -5.55
N THR A 249 27.19 -3.40 -5.35
CA THR A 249 26.42 -2.26 -5.86
C THR A 249 27.32 -1.12 -6.34
N ASP A 250 26.72 -0.12 -6.98
CA ASP A 250 27.36 1.16 -7.32
C ASP A 250 27.47 2.09 -6.09
N GLY A 251 27.37 1.54 -4.87
CA GLY A 251 27.46 2.25 -3.61
C GLY A 251 26.11 2.75 -3.09
N PHE A 252 26.15 3.38 -1.94
CA PHE A 252 25.01 3.86 -1.17
C PHE A 252 24.19 4.90 -1.96
N ASN A 253 22.85 4.72 -1.97
CA ASN A 253 21.90 5.62 -2.61
C ASN A 253 22.16 5.83 -4.12
N SER A 254 22.53 4.76 -4.84
CA SER A 254 22.86 4.77 -6.27
C SER A 254 21.63 4.68 -7.19
N ILE A 255 20.53 5.33 -6.79
CA ILE A 255 19.27 5.33 -7.56
C ILE A 255 19.43 6.04 -8.91
N ASN A 256 19.07 5.36 -10.02
CA ASN A 256 19.07 5.91 -11.38
C ASN A 256 20.41 6.53 -11.82
N GLN A 257 21.52 5.99 -11.32
CA GLN A 257 22.85 6.39 -11.77
C GLN A 257 23.16 5.85 -13.15
N ASP A 258 23.92 6.60 -13.95
CA ASP A 258 24.46 6.17 -15.23
C ASP A 258 25.80 5.48 -14.99
N PHE A 259 26.12 4.53 -15.85
CA PHE A 259 27.44 3.88 -15.89
C PHE A 259 28.62 4.88 -16.01
N LEU A 260 28.42 5.99 -16.72
CA LEU A 260 29.41 7.07 -16.85
C LEU A 260 29.33 8.04 -15.69
N ASP A 261 29.21 7.54 -14.51
CA ASP A 261 29.10 8.32 -13.33
C ASP A 261 30.14 9.45 -13.26
N TYR A 262 29.67 10.67 -13.52
CA TYR A 262 30.48 11.87 -13.37
C TYR A 262 30.10 12.59 -12.09
N PRO A 263 31.08 12.75 -11.30
CA PRO A 263 31.02 12.60 -9.90
C PRO A 263 30.95 13.96 -9.25
N THR A 264 30.05 14.15 -8.40
CA THR A 264 30.41 15.04 -7.31
C THR A 264 30.00 14.49 -5.96
N ASN A 265 29.27 13.39 -5.91
CA ASN A 265 28.81 12.79 -4.65
C ASN A 265 28.42 11.31 -4.77
N SER A 266 28.84 10.61 -5.81
CA SER A 266 28.55 9.19 -5.98
C SER A 266 29.74 8.34 -5.56
N PHE A 267 29.42 7.15 -5.09
CA PHE A 267 30.42 6.13 -4.81
C PHE A 267 30.78 5.39 -6.09
N ASP A 268 31.98 4.84 -6.16
CA ASP A 268 32.44 4.05 -7.30
C ASP A 268 31.87 2.63 -7.22
N PHE A 269 31.77 2.08 -6.01
CA PHE A 269 31.13 0.80 -5.71
C PHE A 269 30.85 0.62 -4.21
N GLY A 270 30.12 -0.43 -3.87
CA GLY A 270 29.84 -0.77 -2.49
C GLY A 270 29.44 -2.22 -2.27
N PHE A 271 29.43 -2.61 -1.00
CA PHE A 271 28.88 -3.86 -0.51
C PHE A 271 27.86 -3.56 0.58
N ALA A 272 26.64 -4.03 0.39
CA ALA A 272 25.58 -3.89 1.37
C ALA A 272 25.06 -5.27 1.78
N GLY A 273 24.72 -5.42 3.05
CA GLY A 273 24.21 -6.71 3.54
C GLY A 273 23.38 -6.58 4.79
N ARG A 274 22.55 -7.62 5.01
CA ARG A 274 21.68 -7.73 6.19
C ARG A 274 21.43 -9.20 6.54
N VAL A 275 21.29 -9.44 7.84
CA VAL A 275 20.76 -10.70 8.37
C VAL A 275 19.60 -10.36 9.29
N ASP A 276 18.47 -11.05 9.08
CA ASP A 276 17.30 -11.04 9.95
C ASP A 276 17.14 -12.42 10.59
N TRP A 277 16.98 -12.44 11.91
CA TRP A 277 16.75 -13.64 12.68
C TRP A 277 15.44 -13.56 13.45
N GLN A 278 14.47 -14.36 13.02
CA GLN A 278 13.16 -14.45 13.67
C GLN A 278 13.24 -15.41 14.86
N LEU A 279 13.03 -14.88 16.06
CA LEU A 279 13.05 -15.61 17.33
C LEU A 279 11.65 -16.06 17.75
N MET A 280 10.61 -15.31 17.38
CA MET A 280 9.20 -15.63 17.60
C MET A 280 8.41 -15.38 16.33
N GLY A 281 7.38 -16.18 16.09
CA GLY A 281 6.57 -16.12 14.88
C GLY A 281 7.00 -17.12 13.82
N GLU A 282 6.42 -17.03 12.62
CA GLU A 282 6.61 -17.98 11.52
C GLU A 282 6.84 -17.28 10.18
N ASN A 283 7.85 -17.72 9.43
CA ASN A 283 8.09 -17.35 8.03
C ASN A 283 8.13 -15.83 7.77
N PHE A 284 8.65 -15.05 8.69
CA PHE A 284 8.67 -13.56 8.63
C PHE A 284 7.30 -12.94 8.32
N LYS A 285 6.22 -13.66 8.65
CA LYS A 285 4.86 -13.16 8.47
C LYS A 285 4.69 -11.90 9.30
N SER A 286 4.16 -10.84 8.67
CA SER A 286 3.98 -9.50 9.24
C SER A 286 5.26 -8.70 9.50
N TYR A 287 6.43 -9.26 9.27
CA TYR A 287 7.69 -8.52 9.44
C TYR A 287 7.87 -7.37 8.44
N ASN A 288 7.13 -7.33 7.35
CA ASN A 288 7.15 -6.26 6.35
C ASN A 288 6.30 -5.03 6.73
N ASP A 289 5.86 -4.93 7.98
CA ASP A 289 4.95 -3.93 8.52
C ASP A 289 5.47 -3.42 9.86
N PHE A 290 5.20 -2.16 10.21
CA PHE A 290 5.42 -1.62 11.55
C PHE A 290 4.15 -1.53 12.38
N SER A 291 2.99 -1.80 11.78
CA SER A 291 1.70 -1.82 12.47
C SER A 291 1.24 -3.25 12.74
N ALA A 292 0.66 -3.48 13.90
CA ALA A 292 0.02 -4.75 14.22
C ALA A 292 -1.38 -4.90 13.59
N VAL A 293 -1.80 -4.04 12.66
CA VAL A 293 -3.16 -4.05 12.09
C VAL A 293 -3.53 -5.38 11.44
N THR A 294 -2.56 -6.05 10.79
CA THR A 294 -2.75 -7.36 10.15
C THR A 294 -2.31 -8.54 11.00
N ASN A 295 -1.72 -8.30 12.18
CA ASN A 295 -1.04 -9.32 13.00
C ASN A 295 -1.37 -9.27 14.49
N LYS A 296 -2.63 -9.00 14.85
CA LYS A 296 -3.04 -8.72 16.25
C LYS A 296 -2.85 -9.87 17.26
N ASN A 297 -2.71 -11.11 16.80
CA ASN A 297 -2.77 -12.31 17.64
C ASN A 297 -1.58 -13.25 17.49
N VAL A 298 -0.52 -12.83 16.81
CA VAL A 298 0.64 -13.67 16.52
C VAL A 298 1.88 -13.01 17.09
N ASP A 299 2.68 -13.77 17.84
CA ASP A 299 3.99 -13.29 18.27
C ASP A 299 4.90 -13.03 17.08
N LEU A 300 5.59 -11.91 17.10
CA LEU A 300 6.70 -11.60 16.20
C LEU A 300 7.84 -11.04 17.03
N LEU A 301 9.02 -11.64 16.93
CA LEU A 301 10.26 -11.06 17.43
C LEU A 301 11.36 -11.35 16.41
N VAL A 302 11.88 -10.28 15.81
CA VAL A 302 12.98 -10.36 14.85
C VAL A 302 14.09 -9.44 15.30
N LEU A 303 15.32 -9.96 15.26
CA LEU A 303 16.57 -9.20 15.40
C LEU A 303 17.15 -9.03 14.00
N GLY A 304 17.54 -7.80 13.66
CA GLY A 304 18.17 -7.44 12.41
C GLY A 304 19.54 -6.83 12.62
N ALA A 305 20.48 -7.10 11.71
CA ALA A 305 21.74 -6.40 11.62
C ALA A 305 22.12 -6.20 10.16
N GLY A 306 22.57 -4.98 9.80
CA GLY A 306 22.92 -4.64 8.45
C GLY A 306 24.17 -3.77 8.38
N PHE A 307 24.78 -3.76 7.21
CA PHE A 307 25.90 -2.87 6.89
C PHE A 307 25.84 -2.43 5.41
N ASP A 308 26.41 -1.27 5.14
CA ASP A 308 26.72 -0.75 3.81
C ASP A 308 28.13 -0.15 3.86
N TRP A 309 29.04 -0.68 3.08
CA TRP A 309 30.35 -0.10 2.86
C TRP A 309 30.43 0.37 1.41
N SER A 310 30.71 1.66 1.24
CA SER A 310 30.78 2.32 -0.05
C SER A 310 32.04 3.15 -0.15
N GLU A 311 32.67 3.10 -1.32
CA GLU A 311 33.99 3.72 -1.58
C GLU A 311 33.91 4.56 -2.85
N SER A 312 34.55 5.73 -2.79
CA SER A 312 34.93 6.52 -3.95
C SER A 312 36.28 7.14 -3.69
N GLY A 313 37.17 7.17 -4.63
CA GLY A 313 38.62 7.48 -4.48
C GLY A 313 39.08 8.31 -3.28
N ASP A 314 38.29 9.27 -2.82
CA ASP A 314 38.60 10.14 -1.67
C ASP A 314 37.69 9.93 -0.45
N LEU A 315 36.66 9.05 -0.55
CA LEU A 315 35.68 8.82 0.51
C LEU A 315 35.43 7.35 0.73
N ASP A 316 35.76 6.83 1.89
CA ASP A 316 35.31 5.55 2.41
C ASP A 316 34.21 5.74 3.43
N GLN A 317 33.11 5.07 3.29
CA GLN A 317 31.98 5.17 4.23
C GLN A 317 31.43 3.79 4.62
N LEU A 318 31.36 3.53 5.92
CA LEU A 318 30.74 2.33 6.47
C LEU A 318 29.54 2.74 7.31
N ARG A 319 28.35 2.35 6.86
CA ARG A 319 27.12 2.41 7.66
C ARG A 319 26.82 1.05 8.24
N HIS A 320 26.28 1.03 9.46
CA HIS A 320 25.84 -0.22 10.09
C HIS A 320 24.64 0.02 10.99
N THR A 321 23.87 -1.03 11.19
CA THR A 321 22.67 -0.99 12.03
C THR A 321 22.48 -2.29 12.79
N VAL A 322 21.83 -2.19 13.94
CA VAL A 322 21.17 -3.28 14.62
C VAL A 322 19.77 -2.84 15.01
N ASP A 323 18.81 -3.72 14.85
CA ASP A 323 17.41 -3.39 15.10
C ASP A 323 16.63 -4.59 15.66
N VAL A 324 15.48 -4.26 16.27
CA VAL A 324 14.56 -5.23 16.80
C VAL A 324 13.12 -4.81 16.50
N GLN A 325 12.32 -5.74 16.01
CA GLN A 325 10.86 -5.58 15.90
C GLN A 325 10.19 -6.64 16.78
N TRP A 326 9.27 -6.19 17.65
CA TRP A 326 8.56 -7.06 18.57
C TRP A 326 7.06 -6.76 18.62
N GLU A 327 6.26 -7.77 18.38
CA GLU A 327 4.79 -7.74 18.47
C GLU A 327 4.37 -8.91 19.41
N PRO A 328 4.18 -8.65 20.71
CA PRO A 328 3.82 -9.69 21.67
C PRO A 328 2.35 -10.07 21.58
N SER A 329 2.02 -11.35 21.42
CA SER A 329 0.63 -11.85 21.47
C SER A 329 -0.03 -11.63 22.82
N SER A 330 0.75 -11.47 23.90
CA SER A 330 0.27 -11.16 25.25
C SER A 330 -0.35 -9.76 25.38
N VAL A 331 0.02 -8.83 24.47
CA VAL A 331 -0.56 -7.49 24.35
C VAL A 331 -1.01 -7.30 22.90
N GLN A 332 -2.22 -7.78 22.63
CA GLN A 332 -2.78 -7.76 21.28
C GLN A 332 -2.80 -6.36 20.68
N GLY A 333 -2.30 -6.24 19.46
CA GLY A 333 -2.27 -4.98 18.73
C GLY A 333 -1.10 -4.05 19.10
N LEU A 334 -0.17 -4.48 19.96
CA LEU A 334 1.08 -3.75 20.21
C LEU A 334 2.14 -4.11 19.17
N SER A 335 2.78 -3.10 18.60
CA SER A 335 3.96 -3.22 17.76
C SER A 335 5.06 -2.30 18.30
N LEU A 336 6.26 -2.84 18.46
CA LEU A 336 7.44 -2.12 18.94
C LEU A 336 8.57 -2.28 17.93
N PHE A 337 9.28 -1.21 17.66
CA PHE A 337 10.49 -1.22 16.85
C PHE A 337 11.55 -0.32 17.47
N GLY A 338 12.81 -0.77 17.42
CA GLY A 338 13.96 0.02 17.81
C GLY A 338 15.16 -0.29 16.92
N ALA A 339 15.91 0.74 16.56
CA ALA A 339 17.12 0.63 15.74
C ALA A 339 18.23 1.54 16.27
N TYR A 340 19.45 1.09 16.13
CA TYR A 340 20.67 1.90 16.26
C TYR A 340 21.35 1.94 14.90
N VAL A 341 21.85 3.13 14.51
CA VAL A 341 22.57 3.36 13.26
C VAL A 341 23.87 4.07 13.54
N GLY A 342 24.95 3.62 12.95
CA GLY A 342 26.26 4.28 12.96
C GLY A 342 26.77 4.49 11.53
N ARG A 343 27.48 5.59 11.32
CA ARG A 343 28.14 5.94 10.07
C ARG A 343 29.58 6.36 10.34
N TYR A 344 30.52 5.52 9.98
CA TYR A 344 31.91 5.88 9.92
C TYR A 344 32.25 6.39 8.53
N SER A 345 32.94 7.55 8.47
CA SER A 345 33.39 8.15 7.22
C SER A 345 34.88 8.49 7.31
N LYS A 346 35.59 8.20 6.22
CA LYS A 346 36.98 8.64 6.01
C LYS A 346 37.03 9.44 4.71
N VAL A 347 37.57 10.64 4.76
CA VAL A 347 37.65 11.55 3.60
C VAL A 347 39.11 11.81 3.27
N GLY A 348 39.46 11.92 1.98
CA GLY A 348 40.81 12.14 1.51
C GLY A 348 41.37 13.54 1.79
N THR A 349 40.47 14.48 2.13
CA THR A 349 40.85 15.85 2.51
C THR A 349 40.24 16.19 3.86
N SER A 350 40.96 16.99 4.65
CA SER A 350 40.46 17.41 5.95
C SER A 350 39.06 18.08 5.85
N THR A 351 38.17 17.66 6.74
CA THR A 351 36.87 18.29 6.92
C THR A 351 36.99 19.74 7.42
N PRO A 352 35.90 20.52 7.41
CA PRO A 352 35.90 21.85 8.05
C PRO A 352 36.32 21.82 9.53
N GLY A 353 36.12 20.68 10.22
CA GLY A 353 36.58 20.46 11.60
C GLY A 353 38.07 20.08 11.75
N GLY A 354 38.73 19.74 10.64
CA GLY A 354 40.20 19.48 10.61
C GLY A 354 40.58 17.99 10.62
N ASP A 355 39.65 17.08 10.80
CA ASP A 355 39.89 15.64 10.80
C ASP A 355 39.53 15.00 9.44
N ASP A 356 40.15 13.86 9.15
CA ASP A 356 39.88 13.03 7.97
C ASP A 356 39.01 11.82 8.28
N ASN A 357 38.70 11.59 9.56
CA ASN A 357 37.84 10.49 10.01
C ASN A 357 36.82 11.01 11.01
N PHE A 358 35.59 10.57 10.89
CA PHE A 358 34.51 10.93 11.82
C PHE A 358 33.47 9.83 11.94
N TYR A 359 32.71 9.86 13.04
CA TYR A 359 31.69 8.88 13.36
C TYR A 359 30.41 9.54 13.80
N ASP A 360 29.38 9.42 12.95
CA ASP A 360 28.01 9.85 13.23
C ASP A 360 27.18 8.66 13.72
N TRP A 361 26.23 8.91 14.59
CA TRP A 361 25.34 7.86 15.08
C TRP A 361 23.96 8.37 15.45
N GLY A 362 23.01 7.44 15.53
CA GLY A 362 21.65 7.75 15.93
C GLY A 362 20.91 6.51 16.39
N PHE A 363 19.76 6.72 16.98
CA PHE A 363 18.84 5.64 17.30
C PHE A 363 17.39 6.08 17.13
N LEU A 364 16.53 5.11 16.90
CA LEU A 364 15.10 5.24 16.73
C LEU A 364 14.39 4.25 17.64
N VAL A 365 13.31 4.70 18.30
CA VAL A 365 12.33 3.84 18.95
C VAL A 365 10.93 4.28 18.58
N GLN A 366 10.06 3.33 18.22
CA GLN A 366 8.65 3.61 17.93
C GLN A 366 7.75 2.49 18.43
N ALA A 367 6.51 2.87 18.73
CA ALA A 367 5.46 1.95 19.15
C ALA A 367 4.14 2.30 18.48
N GLY A 368 3.41 1.29 18.06
CA GLY A 368 2.02 1.37 17.62
C GLY A 368 1.11 0.52 18.51
N TYR A 369 -0.10 0.97 18.76
CA TYR A 369 -1.10 0.23 19.53
C TYR A 369 -2.47 0.32 18.89
N MET A 370 -2.99 -0.82 18.46
CA MET A 370 -4.36 -0.94 17.94
C MET A 370 -5.38 -0.84 19.06
N VAL A 371 -6.07 0.30 19.16
CA VAL A 371 -7.16 0.52 20.12
C VAL A 371 -8.39 -0.34 19.79
N ASN A 372 -8.60 -0.56 18.50
CA ASN A 372 -9.62 -1.46 17.94
C ASN A 372 -9.18 -1.92 16.54
N ASP A 373 -10.05 -2.60 15.81
CA ASP A 373 -9.71 -3.18 14.50
C ASP A 373 -9.34 -2.17 13.41
N LYS A 374 -9.61 -0.89 13.62
CA LYS A 374 -9.42 0.16 12.62
C LYS A 374 -8.65 1.37 13.12
N PHE A 375 -8.43 1.49 14.41
CA PHE A 375 -7.83 2.67 15.00
C PHE A 375 -6.57 2.31 15.78
N GLU A 376 -5.46 2.93 15.41
CA GLU A 376 -4.14 2.78 16.01
C GLU A 376 -3.64 4.12 16.52
N LEU A 377 -3.04 4.11 17.70
CA LEU A 377 -2.23 5.21 18.21
C LEU A 377 -0.76 4.83 18.10
N PHE A 378 0.09 5.80 17.82
CA PHE A 378 1.53 5.56 17.78
C PHE A 378 2.34 6.72 18.34
N GLY A 379 3.59 6.40 18.71
CA GLY A 379 4.60 7.36 19.09
C GLY A 379 5.97 6.93 18.60
N ARG A 380 6.83 7.91 18.33
CA ARG A 380 8.21 7.74 17.89
C ARG A 380 9.11 8.75 18.58
N TYR A 381 10.31 8.31 18.90
CA TYR A 381 11.41 9.17 19.30
C TYR A 381 12.67 8.73 18.56
N ASP A 382 13.37 9.66 17.96
CA ASP A 382 14.68 9.42 17.41
C ASP A 382 15.69 10.52 17.82
N TYR A 383 16.96 10.18 17.69
CA TYR A 383 18.09 11.03 18.03
C TYR A 383 19.25 10.77 17.09
N THR A 384 19.90 11.83 16.64
CA THR A 384 21.10 11.80 15.79
C THR A 384 22.17 12.71 16.38
N ASP A 385 23.39 12.23 16.45
CA ASP A 385 24.58 12.97 16.87
C ASP A 385 25.67 12.88 15.79
N PHE A 386 25.96 14.01 15.16
CA PHE A 386 27.04 14.13 14.19
C PHE A 386 28.34 14.41 14.90
N ASP A 387 29.42 13.86 14.39
CA ASP A 387 30.78 14.17 14.86
C ASP A 387 31.10 15.65 14.60
N SER A 388 31.42 16.38 15.66
CA SER A 388 31.75 17.81 15.54
C SER A 388 32.97 18.09 14.65
N ASN A 389 33.86 17.09 14.48
CA ASN A 389 35.07 17.21 13.65
C ASN A 389 34.74 17.19 12.14
N SER A 390 33.57 16.69 11.76
CA SER A 390 33.10 16.71 10.36
C SER A 390 32.49 18.06 9.96
N LEU A 391 32.15 18.93 10.91
CA LEU A 391 31.35 20.13 10.72
C LEU A 391 32.17 21.40 11.01
N ALA A 392 31.71 22.50 10.41
CA ALA A 392 32.27 23.82 10.74
C ALA A 392 32.03 24.16 12.22
N ALA A 393 32.98 24.89 12.85
CA ALA A 393 32.85 25.29 14.23
C ALA A 393 31.53 26.08 14.47
N GLY A 394 30.79 25.69 15.50
CA GLY A 394 29.53 26.30 15.84
C GLY A 394 28.31 25.72 15.08
N THR A 395 28.50 24.74 14.19
CA THR A 395 27.38 24.02 13.56
C THR A 395 26.74 23.09 14.59
N GLN A 396 25.43 23.02 14.58
CA GLN A 396 24.67 22.10 15.41
C GLN A 396 24.95 20.65 15.00
N THR A 397 25.25 19.80 15.99
CA THR A 397 25.61 18.40 15.78
C THR A 397 24.48 17.44 16.15
N ARG A 398 23.50 17.89 16.96
CA ARG A 398 22.49 17.03 17.57
C ARG A 398 21.12 17.41 17.08
N TYR A 399 20.36 16.39 16.76
CA TYR A 399 18.97 16.53 16.33
C TYR A 399 18.14 15.44 17.00
N CYS A 400 16.93 15.78 17.42
CA CYS A 400 15.97 14.78 17.86
C CYS A 400 14.58 15.07 17.32
N GLU A 401 13.79 14.02 17.23
CA GLU A 401 12.40 14.05 16.79
C GLU A 401 11.52 13.37 17.83
N ILE A 402 10.39 13.99 18.14
CA ILE A 402 9.31 13.40 18.90
C ILE A 402 8.06 13.44 18.02
N THR A 403 7.57 12.29 17.59
CA THR A 403 6.34 12.19 16.79
C THR A 403 5.29 11.39 17.53
N ALA A 404 4.04 11.88 17.52
CA ALA A 404 2.89 11.17 18.00
C ALA A 404 1.73 11.31 17.01
N GLY A 405 0.92 10.27 16.88
CA GLY A 405 -0.16 10.32 15.92
C GLY A 405 -1.14 9.15 16.00
N MET A 406 -2.01 9.11 15.02
CA MET A 406 -3.03 8.08 14.90
C MET A 406 -3.23 7.65 13.44
N ASN A 407 -3.56 6.39 13.26
CA ASN A 407 -3.98 5.80 12.01
C ASN A 407 -5.44 5.34 12.08
N TYR A 408 -6.18 5.58 11.01
CA TYR A 408 -7.50 5.01 10.79
C TYR A 408 -7.50 4.16 9.52
N TYR A 409 -7.72 2.87 9.67
CA TYR A 409 -7.73 1.87 8.60
C TYR A 409 -9.17 1.61 8.14
N PHE A 410 -9.55 2.09 6.95
CA PHE A 410 -10.93 1.98 6.44
C PHE A 410 -11.36 0.53 6.22
N SER A 411 -10.45 -0.31 5.72
CA SER A 411 -10.65 -1.75 5.43
C SER A 411 -10.07 -2.69 6.48
N GLY A 412 -9.42 -2.16 7.55
CA GLY A 412 -8.72 -2.96 8.55
C GLY A 412 -7.37 -3.50 8.06
N ASP A 413 -6.84 -2.88 7.01
CA ASP A 413 -5.52 -3.11 6.41
C ASP A 413 -4.99 -1.79 5.80
N HIS A 414 -3.85 -1.86 5.10
CA HIS A 414 -3.21 -0.69 4.49
C HIS A 414 -3.81 -0.23 3.15
N ALA A 415 -4.83 -0.89 2.61
CA ALA A 415 -5.40 -0.54 1.30
C ALA A 415 -5.98 0.87 1.28
N ALA A 416 -6.64 1.29 2.37
CA ALA A 416 -7.09 2.67 2.56
C ALA A 416 -6.84 3.09 4.01
N LYS A 417 -6.01 4.12 4.20
CA LYS A 417 -5.59 4.60 5.52
C LYS A 417 -5.62 6.12 5.58
N PHE A 418 -6.08 6.67 6.71
CA PHE A 418 -5.85 8.06 7.08
C PHE A 418 -4.89 8.11 8.27
N THR A 419 -3.84 8.93 8.18
CA THR A 419 -2.87 9.17 9.23
C THR A 419 -2.88 10.64 9.61
N LEU A 420 -2.91 10.92 10.90
CA LEU A 420 -2.68 12.26 11.46
C LEU A 420 -1.51 12.15 12.40
N ASP A 421 -0.47 12.97 12.24
CA ASP A 421 0.64 13.04 13.15
C ASP A 421 1.04 14.48 13.49
N VAL A 422 1.71 14.61 14.62
CA VAL A 422 2.40 15.82 15.06
C VAL A 422 3.83 15.43 15.35
N THR A 423 4.77 16.10 14.70
CA THR A 423 6.19 15.97 14.89
C THR A 423 6.74 17.23 15.55
N TYR A 424 7.49 17.08 16.62
CA TYR A 424 8.20 18.14 17.31
C TYR A 424 9.70 17.92 17.24
N LEU A 425 10.42 18.93 16.76
CA LEU A 425 11.87 18.96 16.62
C LEU A 425 12.42 20.06 17.53
N PRO A 426 12.84 19.73 18.77
CA PRO A 426 13.27 20.75 19.74
C PRO A 426 14.53 21.49 19.32
N GLU A 427 15.39 20.86 18.54
CA GLU A 427 16.61 21.45 17.98
C GLU A 427 16.46 21.88 16.52
N GLY A 428 15.22 21.91 15.98
CA GLY A 428 14.96 22.17 14.57
C GLY A 428 15.50 21.12 13.63
N SER A 429 15.78 21.51 12.39
CA SER A 429 16.24 20.60 11.34
C SER A 429 17.36 21.24 10.49
N PRO A 430 18.27 20.43 9.92
CA PRO A 430 19.44 20.98 9.22
C PRO A 430 19.14 21.54 7.83
N SER A 431 18.07 21.09 7.17
CA SER A 431 17.80 21.41 5.76
C SER A 431 16.34 21.21 5.38
N ASP A 432 15.80 22.06 4.50
CA ASP A 432 14.52 21.90 3.82
C ASP A 432 14.52 20.71 2.82
N ALA A 433 15.68 20.21 2.44
CA ALA A 433 15.84 19.19 1.41
C ALA A 433 15.58 17.75 1.91
N LEU A 434 15.27 17.59 3.19
CA LEU A 434 14.97 16.29 3.77
C LEU A 434 13.57 15.86 3.35
N GLY A 435 13.41 14.60 2.97
CA GLY A 435 12.14 14.04 2.46
C GLY A 435 11.01 13.89 3.50
N ALA A 436 11.11 14.62 4.63
CA ALA A 436 10.19 14.52 5.75
C ALA A 436 9.18 15.68 5.86
N ASP A 437 9.18 16.59 4.85
CA ASP A 437 8.32 17.80 4.83
C ASP A 437 8.53 18.71 6.04
N ILE A 438 9.79 18.92 6.39
CA ILE A 438 10.27 19.82 7.42
C ILE A 438 10.96 21.02 6.80
N LEU A 439 11.04 22.12 7.54
CA LEU A 439 11.70 23.33 7.11
C LEU A 439 12.99 23.53 7.92
N ALA A 440 14.08 23.98 7.26
CA ALA A 440 15.32 24.27 7.99
C ALA A 440 15.11 25.31 9.09
N ALA A 441 15.40 24.94 10.33
CA ALA A 441 15.20 25.77 11.51
C ALA A 441 16.43 25.70 12.44
N GLU A 442 16.77 26.82 13.11
CA GLU A 442 17.79 26.88 14.16
C GLU A 442 17.17 26.68 15.56
N GLY A 443 15.88 26.97 15.69
CA GLY A 443 15.08 26.77 16.89
C GLY A 443 14.08 25.62 16.76
N ASN A 444 13.07 25.61 17.63
CA ASN A 444 12.04 24.57 17.61
C ASN A 444 11.27 24.54 16.28
N GLU A 445 10.84 23.34 15.90
CA GLU A 445 9.94 23.14 14.78
C GLU A 445 8.80 22.21 15.16
N VAL A 446 7.58 22.54 14.72
CA VAL A 446 6.39 21.70 14.89
C VAL A 446 5.79 21.45 13.50
N VAL A 447 5.61 20.19 13.16
CA VAL A 447 4.98 19.76 11.89
C VAL A 447 3.70 19.01 12.24
N VAL A 448 2.59 19.42 11.62
CA VAL A 448 1.31 18.70 11.68
C VAL A 448 0.99 18.20 10.30
N ARG A 449 0.73 16.89 10.16
CA ARG A 449 0.45 16.27 8.85
C ARG A 449 -0.81 15.43 8.90
N GLY A 450 -1.69 15.65 7.93
CA GLY A 450 -2.87 14.82 7.69
C GLY A 450 -2.76 14.13 6.34
N GLN A 451 -2.61 12.80 6.30
CA GLN A 451 -2.42 12.05 5.06
C GLN A 451 -3.52 11.05 4.79
N PHE A 452 -4.09 11.09 3.60
CA PHE A 452 -4.90 10.01 3.05
C PHE A 452 -4.06 9.13 2.12
N GLN A 453 -4.21 7.83 2.27
CA GLN A 453 -3.52 6.80 1.47
C GLN A 453 -4.52 5.85 0.83
N LEU A 454 -4.24 5.49 -0.43
CA LEU A 454 -4.93 4.43 -1.17
C LEU A 454 -3.90 3.53 -1.85
N LEU A 455 -4.10 2.22 -1.73
CA LEU A 455 -3.33 1.17 -2.40
C LEU A 455 -4.31 0.26 -3.16
N LEU A 456 -4.08 0.10 -4.48
CA LEU A 456 -4.91 -0.71 -5.37
C LEU A 456 -4.10 -1.82 -6.01
#